data_c3bb5fa570108abb07419dfaa1e49357
#
_entry.id   c3bb5fa570108abb07419dfaa1e49357
#
_cell.length_a   1.000
_cell.length_b   1.000
_cell.length_c   1.000
_cell.angle_alpha   90.00
_cell.angle_beta   90.00
_cell.angle_gamma   90.00
#
_symmetry.space_group_name_H-M   'P 1'
#
loop_
_entity.id
_entity.type
_entity.pdbx_description
1 polymer ?
#
loop_
_entity_poly.entity_id
_entity_poly.type
_entity_poly.pdbx_seq_one_letter_code
_entity_poly.pdbx_strand_id
1 'polypeptide(L)'
;MNCGLIIPTLNAGEQFKTLLEQLAAQTLPTRKLIVDSESTDGTAELAKSFGLEILTIPRKTFNHGATRQLALEKILPLDVIIFLTQDVLFHDDESLARLVEVFSDDSTVGMSYGRQLPHANATNEAAILRAFNYPAESQLRSFDDRKIYGLKTAFASNSFAAYRVSALQRVGGFPSKVPLCEDMYVAAKMLLDGWKIFYAATAQVYHSHNYTSAQEFRRYVQIGKFHAQESWIRETFGSAEGAGKKFVLMKLSMLAKKNPLDCVGAIFRDAAKFLGYRIGRLG
;
A
#
# COMPACT_ATOMS: atom_id res chain seq x y z
N MET A 1 2.54 15.07 18.47
CA MET A 1 3.18 14.29 17.42
C MET A 1 3.12 15.10 16.13
N ASN A 2 4.27 15.41 15.53
CA ASN A 2 4.36 16.18 14.28
C ASN A 2 4.25 15.23 13.09
N CYS A 3 3.16 15.34 12.31
CA CYS A 3 2.83 14.41 11.24
C CYS A 3 3.00 15.07 9.85
N GLY A 4 3.63 14.35 8.92
CA GLY A 4 3.66 14.69 7.51
C GLY A 4 2.85 13.71 6.67
N LEU A 5 2.45 14.14 5.47
CA LEU A 5 1.71 13.33 4.52
C LEU A 5 2.26 13.56 3.12
N ILE A 6 2.51 12.46 2.39
CA ILE A 6 3.06 12.47 1.04
C ILE A 6 2.12 11.70 0.10
N ILE A 7 1.82 12.31 -1.05
CA ILE A 7 1.05 11.68 -2.12
C ILE A 7 1.86 11.77 -3.43
N PRO A 8 2.43 10.66 -3.92
CA PRO A 8 2.96 10.62 -5.29
C PRO A 8 1.83 10.67 -6.31
N THR A 9 1.99 11.51 -7.34
CA THR A 9 0.99 11.71 -8.39
C THR A 9 1.56 11.57 -9.79
N LEU A 10 0.72 11.07 -10.70
CA LEU A 10 0.90 11.10 -12.14
C LEU A 10 -0.47 11.02 -12.80
N ASN A 11 -0.92 12.10 -13.42
CA ASN A 11 -2.20 12.19 -14.11
C ASN A 11 -3.33 11.60 -13.25
N ALA A 12 -3.58 12.24 -12.11
CA ALA A 12 -4.45 11.69 -11.05
C ALA A 12 -5.95 11.71 -11.42
N GLY A 13 -6.33 12.50 -12.45
CA GLY A 13 -7.68 12.54 -12.98
C GLY A 13 -8.70 13.24 -12.07
N GLU A 14 -9.97 13.08 -12.40
CA GLU A 14 -11.08 13.80 -11.74
C GLU A 14 -11.26 13.44 -10.26
N GLN A 15 -11.01 12.18 -9.90
CA GLN A 15 -11.17 11.70 -8.51
C GLN A 15 -10.22 12.39 -7.53
N PHE A 16 -9.12 12.93 -8.03
CA PHE A 16 -8.11 13.60 -7.20
C PHE A 16 -8.67 14.85 -6.50
N LYS A 17 -9.59 15.57 -7.14
CA LYS A 17 -10.27 16.71 -6.49
C LYS A 17 -11.03 16.26 -5.24
N THR A 18 -11.78 15.18 -5.34
CA THR A 18 -12.51 14.61 -4.18
C THR A 18 -11.54 14.18 -3.07
N LEU A 19 -10.41 13.56 -3.42
CA LEU A 19 -9.39 13.23 -2.43
C LEU A 19 -8.87 14.49 -1.71
N LEU A 20 -8.58 15.57 -2.44
CA LEU A 20 -8.07 16.82 -1.85
C LEU A 20 -9.11 17.49 -0.93
N GLU A 21 -10.39 17.51 -1.33
CA GLU A 21 -11.49 18.01 -0.50
C GLU A 21 -11.62 17.19 0.81
N GLN A 22 -11.59 15.86 0.72
CA GLN A 22 -11.63 15.00 1.89
C GLN A 22 -10.37 15.12 2.76
N LEU A 23 -9.20 15.33 2.15
CA LEU A 23 -7.93 15.54 2.85
C LEU A 23 -7.93 16.87 3.63
N ALA A 24 -8.60 17.90 3.11
CA ALA A 24 -8.76 19.18 3.81
C ALA A 24 -9.71 19.04 5.03
N ALA A 25 -10.66 18.10 4.99
CA ALA A 25 -11.60 17.83 6.07
C ALA A 25 -11.04 16.94 7.18
N GLN A 26 -9.87 16.28 6.99
CA GLN A 26 -9.30 15.39 8.01
C GLN A 26 -8.97 16.14 9.30
N THR A 27 -9.31 15.54 10.44
CA THR A 27 -9.12 16.15 11.78
C THR A 27 -7.66 16.18 12.22
N LEU A 28 -6.81 15.30 11.69
CA LEU A 28 -5.37 15.27 12.00
C LEU A 28 -4.63 16.38 11.23
N PRO A 29 -4.01 17.35 11.91
CA PRO A 29 -3.18 18.33 11.23
C PRO A 29 -1.90 17.68 10.70
N THR A 30 -1.62 17.88 9.40
CA THR A 30 -0.43 17.32 8.75
C THR A 30 0.21 18.35 7.82
N ARG A 31 1.54 18.36 7.78
CA ARG A 31 2.27 19.00 6.66
C ARG A 31 2.13 18.11 5.43
N LYS A 32 1.67 18.66 4.32
CA LYS A 32 1.31 17.89 3.13
C LYS A 32 2.26 18.20 1.97
N LEU A 33 2.75 17.15 1.30
CA LEU A 33 3.61 17.24 0.13
C LEU A 33 3.08 16.35 -1.00
N ILE A 34 2.80 16.94 -2.15
CA ILE A 34 2.51 16.21 -3.39
C ILE A 34 3.82 16.01 -4.14
N VAL A 35 4.09 14.78 -4.59
CA VAL A 35 5.24 14.50 -5.46
C VAL A 35 4.73 14.20 -6.86
N ASP A 36 4.77 15.22 -7.71
CA ASP A 36 4.23 15.12 -9.07
C ASP A 36 5.29 14.67 -10.08
N SER A 37 4.96 13.64 -10.84
CA SER A 37 5.82 13.02 -11.84
C SER A 37 5.56 13.57 -13.26
N GLU A 38 5.58 14.90 -13.42
CA GLU A 38 5.28 15.62 -14.68
C GLU A 38 3.89 15.27 -15.22
N SER A 39 2.85 15.47 -14.40
CA SER A 39 1.46 15.34 -14.84
C SER A 39 1.11 16.39 -15.92
N THR A 40 0.26 15.98 -16.85
CA THR A 40 -0.16 16.82 -17.99
C THR A 40 -1.66 17.09 -18.02
N ASP A 41 -2.40 16.61 -17.00
CA ASP A 41 -3.87 16.69 -16.89
C ASP A 41 -4.36 17.76 -15.90
N GLY A 42 -3.47 18.65 -15.44
CA GLY A 42 -3.81 19.68 -14.44
C GLY A 42 -3.74 19.22 -12.98
N THR A 43 -3.24 17.99 -12.70
CA THR A 43 -3.08 17.45 -11.34
C THR A 43 -2.27 18.39 -10.43
N ALA A 44 -1.13 18.88 -10.90
CA ALA A 44 -0.25 19.75 -10.12
C ALA A 44 -0.90 21.12 -9.82
N GLU A 45 -1.55 21.71 -10.81
CA GLU A 45 -2.28 22.98 -10.70
C GLU A 45 -3.44 22.85 -9.70
N LEU A 46 -4.18 21.75 -9.77
CA LEU A 46 -5.26 21.45 -8.84
C LEU A 46 -4.72 21.35 -7.40
N ALA A 47 -3.64 20.61 -7.16
CA ALA A 47 -3.04 20.51 -5.82
C ALA A 47 -2.58 21.89 -5.29
N LYS A 48 -1.98 22.72 -6.14
CA LYS A 48 -1.59 24.10 -5.78
C LYS A 48 -2.81 24.96 -5.38
N SER A 49 -3.96 24.80 -6.05
CA SER A 49 -5.17 25.55 -5.71
C SER A 49 -5.73 25.22 -4.32
N PHE A 50 -5.37 24.04 -3.77
CA PHE A 50 -5.63 23.64 -2.37
C PHE A 50 -4.52 24.08 -1.40
N GLY A 51 -3.54 24.87 -1.83
CA GLY A 51 -2.44 25.37 -1.00
C GLY A 51 -1.40 24.31 -0.63
N LEU A 52 -1.30 23.20 -1.38
CA LEU A 52 -0.38 22.13 -1.10
C LEU A 52 1.01 22.40 -1.68
N GLU A 53 2.06 22.00 -0.94
CA GLU A 53 3.45 22.01 -1.42
C GLU A 53 3.62 20.92 -2.50
N ILE A 54 4.35 21.26 -3.59
CA ILE A 54 4.59 20.33 -4.70
C ILE A 54 6.08 20.17 -4.94
N LEU A 55 6.51 18.93 -5.01
CA LEU A 55 7.81 18.50 -5.50
C LEU A 55 7.63 17.85 -6.87
N THR A 56 8.09 18.52 -7.92
CA THR A 56 8.08 17.92 -9.27
C THR A 56 9.34 17.09 -9.49
N ILE A 57 9.17 15.87 -9.99
CA ILE A 57 10.25 14.97 -10.39
C ILE A 57 10.09 14.56 -11.86
N PRO A 58 11.17 14.31 -12.61
CA PRO A 58 11.04 13.78 -13.96
C PRO A 58 10.35 12.41 -13.96
N ARG A 59 9.35 12.22 -14.82
CA ARG A 59 8.58 10.96 -14.91
C ARG A 59 9.47 9.72 -15.08
N LYS A 60 10.55 9.85 -15.84
CA LYS A 60 11.51 8.75 -16.10
C LYS A 60 12.30 8.31 -14.88
N THR A 61 12.37 9.16 -13.84
CA THR A 61 13.11 8.88 -12.59
C THR A 61 12.21 8.29 -11.50
N PHE A 62 10.90 8.19 -11.76
CA PHE A 62 9.96 7.66 -10.78
C PHE A 62 10.32 6.22 -10.42
N ASN A 63 10.44 5.98 -9.12
CA ASN A 63 10.52 4.66 -8.51
C ASN A 63 9.77 4.71 -7.18
N HIS A 64 8.96 3.72 -6.88
CA HIS A 64 8.09 3.72 -5.71
C HIS A 64 8.84 3.98 -4.39
N GLY A 65 9.97 3.34 -4.18
CA GLY A 65 10.77 3.53 -2.97
C GLY A 65 11.60 4.81 -3.00
N ALA A 66 12.38 5.04 -4.09
CA ALA A 66 13.24 6.21 -4.21
C ALA A 66 12.45 7.53 -4.15
N THR A 67 11.28 7.58 -4.78
CA THR A 67 10.41 8.77 -4.75
C THR A 67 9.90 9.07 -3.34
N ARG A 68 9.48 8.03 -2.59
CA ARG A 68 9.04 8.20 -1.19
C ARG A 68 10.17 8.62 -0.28
N GLN A 69 11.38 8.07 -0.49
CA GLN A 69 12.56 8.44 0.28
C GLN A 69 12.93 9.91 0.02
N LEU A 70 13.01 10.33 -1.24
CA LEU A 70 13.29 11.72 -1.61
C LEU A 70 12.27 12.70 -0.99
N ALA A 71 10.99 12.35 -1.06
CA ALA A 71 9.93 13.17 -0.50
C ALA A 71 9.99 13.25 1.03
N LEU A 72 10.31 12.14 1.70
CA LEU A 72 10.53 12.11 3.15
C LEU A 72 11.65 13.07 3.55
N GLU A 73 12.80 13.00 2.89
CA GLU A 73 13.96 13.88 3.16
C GLU A 73 13.61 15.37 2.99
N LYS A 74 12.74 15.69 2.01
CA LYS A 74 12.30 17.05 1.74
C LYS A 74 11.39 17.62 2.82
N ILE A 75 10.56 16.78 3.47
CA ILE A 75 9.52 17.23 4.42
C ILE A 75 9.96 17.14 5.88
N LEU A 76 11.10 16.56 6.21
CA LEU A 76 11.63 16.48 7.58
C LEU A 76 11.89 17.90 8.18
N PRO A 77 11.89 18.06 9.53
CA PRO A 77 11.75 17.01 10.57
C PRO A 77 10.29 16.67 10.92
N LEU A 78 10.02 15.39 11.21
CA LEU A 78 8.70 14.85 11.56
C LEU A 78 8.86 13.68 12.55
N ASP A 79 7.80 13.41 13.35
CA ASP A 79 7.70 12.22 14.19
C ASP A 79 7.13 11.03 13.39
N VAL A 80 6.09 11.30 12.59
CA VAL A 80 5.38 10.32 11.79
C VAL A 80 5.20 10.82 10.35
N ILE A 81 5.39 9.94 9.39
CA ILE A 81 5.12 10.18 7.97
C ILE A 81 4.02 9.26 7.47
N ILE A 82 3.03 9.83 6.78
CA ILE A 82 1.91 9.13 6.16
C ILE A 82 2.10 9.12 4.64
N PHE A 83 1.86 7.96 4.02
CA PHE A 83 1.82 7.82 2.56
C PHE A 83 0.42 7.45 2.11
N LEU A 84 -0.04 8.12 1.06
CA LEU A 84 -1.26 7.80 0.31
C LEU A 84 -0.92 7.59 -1.16
N THR A 85 -1.75 6.84 -1.87
CA THR A 85 -1.81 6.89 -3.34
C THR A 85 -2.89 7.85 -3.80
N GLN A 86 -2.76 8.38 -5.00
CA GLN A 86 -3.62 9.43 -5.57
C GLN A 86 -5.08 9.02 -5.80
N ASP A 87 -5.38 7.73 -5.72
CA ASP A 87 -6.67 7.09 -6.00
C ASP A 87 -7.40 6.57 -4.75
N VAL A 88 -6.93 6.96 -3.58
CA VAL A 88 -7.59 6.71 -2.31
C VAL A 88 -8.71 7.73 -2.08
N LEU A 89 -9.83 7.29 -1.49
CA LEU A 89 -10.83 8.18 -0.90
C LEU A 89 -11.01 7.83 0.58
N PHE A 90 -11.06 8.84 1.44
CA PHE A 90 -11.28 8.61 2.87
C PHE A 90 -12.70 8.13 3.14
N HIS A 91 -12.87 7.25 4.12
CA HIS A 91 -14.18 6.82 4.58
C HIS A 91 -14.87 7.90 5.41
N ASP A 92 -14.08 8.60 6.25
CA ASP A 92 -14.52 9.68 7.13
C ASP A 92 -13.35 10.66 7.41
N ASP A 93 -13.62 11.70 8.19
CA ASP A 93 -12.66 12.76 8.53
C ASP A 93 -11.67 12.40 9.64
N GLU A 94 -11.82 11.25 10.31
CA GLU A 94 -10.91 10.74 11.35
C GLU A 94 -9.97 9.63 10.86
N SER A 95 -10.05 9.25 9.60
CA SER A 95 -9.28 8.12 9.07
C SER A 95 -7.77 8.29 9.25
N LEU A 96 -7.22 9.52 9.10
CA LEU A 96 -5.80 9.80 9.38
C LEU A 96 -5.47 9.73 10.87
N ALA A 97 -6.33 10.26 11.73
CA ALA A 97 -6.12 10.24 13.18
C ALA A 97 -6.03 8.80 13.69
N ARG A 98 -6.99 7.95 13.31
CA ARG A 98 -7.01 6.52 13.69
C ARG A 98 -5.81 5.73 13.15
N LEU A 99 -5.26 6.14 11.98
CA LEU A 99 -4.07 5.48 11.43
C LEU A 99 -2.83 5.69 12.29
N VAL A 100 -2.68 6.88 12.90
CA VAL A 100 -1.48 7.27 13.64
C VAL A 100 -1.60 7.13 15.16
N GLU A 101 -2.79 6.92 15.70
CA GLU A 101 -3.07 6.82 17.14
C GLU A 101 -2.15 5.82 17.85
N VAL A 102 -1.94 4.66 17.25
CA VAL A 102 -1.09 3.58 17.80
C VAL A 102 0.34 4.02 18.12
N PHE A 103 0.87 5.04 17.44
CA PHE A 103 2.24 5.50 17.71
C PHE A 103 2.37 6.26 19.04
N SER A 104 1.26 6.78 19.58
CA SER A 104 1.23 7.35 20.91
C SER A 104 1.08 6.28 21.99
N ASP A 105 0.34 5.21 21.69
CA ASP A 105 -0.03 4.16 22.64
C ASP A 105 1.06 3.10 22.81
N ASP A 106 1.77 2.76 21.73
CA ASP A 106 2.83 1.74 21.73
C ASP A 106 4.09 2.27 21.01
N SER A 107 5.11 2.59 21.79
CA SER A 107 6.41 3.06 21.28
C SER A 107 7.19 1.99 20.49
N THR A 108 6.78 0.73 20.54
CA THR A 108 7.40 -0.39 19.79
C THR A 108 6.83 -0.54 18.38
N VAL A 109 5.76 0.19 18.05
CA VAL A 109 5.20 0.19 16.68
C VAL A 109 6.01 1.11 15.78
N GLY A 110 6.58 0.54 14.72
CA GLY A 110 7.33 1.24 13.68
C GLY A 110 6.49 1.63 12.46
N MET A 111 5.44 0.86 12.18
CA MET A 111 4.57 1.07 11.02
C MET A 111 3.11 0.75 11.36
N SER A 112 2.19 1.56 10.81
CA SER A 112 0.75 1.29 10.78
C SER A 112 0.24 1.36 9.34
N TYR A 113 -0.76 0.54 8.99
CA TYR A 113 -1.48 0.67 7.71
C TYR A 113 -2.97 0.42 7.90
N GLY A 114 -3.78 1.16 7.12
CA GLY A 114 -5.22 1.18 7.27
C GLY A 114 -5.95 0.15 6.39
N ARG A 115 -7.23 0.02 6.67
CA ARG A 115 -8.17 -0.85 5.97
C ARG A 115 -8.57 -0.24 4.64
N GLN A 116 -8.41 -1.02 3.56
CA GLN A 116 -8.86 -0.64 2.24
C GLN A 116 -10.20 -1.33 1.91
N LEU A 117 -11.24 -0.52 1.75
CA LEU A 117 -12.56 -0.93 1.30
C LEU A 117 -12.64 -0.89 -0.23
N PRO A 118 -13.47 -1.73 -0.87
CA PRO A 118 -13.68 -1.65 -2.31
C PRO A 118 -14.43 -0.36 -2.67
N HIS A 119 -14.07 0.27 -3.79
CA HIS A 119 -14.88 1.34 -4.38
C HIS A 119 -16.27 0.82 -4.78
N ALA A 120 -17.26 1.71 -4.94
CA ALA A 120 -18.62 1.36 -5.31
C ALA A 120 -18.71 0.62 -6.66
N ASN A 121 -17.79 0.88 -7.59
CA ASN A 121 -17.68 0.23 -8.90
C ASN A 121 -16.75 -1.00 -8.92
N ALA A 122 -16.32 -1.48 -7.75
CA ALA A 122 -15.44 -2.65 -7.67
C ALA A 122 -16.14 -3.91 -8.18
N THR A 123 -15.42 -4.70 -8.96
CA THR A 123 -15.88 -6.04 -9.32
C THR A 123 -15.99 -6.93 -8.09
N ASN A 124 -16.84 -7.98 -8.17
CA ASN A 124 -16.95 -8.97 -7.07
C ASN A 124 -15.60 -9.54 -6.66
N GLU A 125 -14.70 -9.79 -7.62
CA GLU A 125 -13.35 -10.29 -7.33
C GLU A 125 -12.50 -9.26 -6.57
N ALA A 126 -12.52 -7.98 -7.00
CA ALA A 126 -11.81 -6.91 -6.32
C ALA A 126 -12.32 -6.74 -4.87
N ALA A 127 -13.63 -6.79 -4.66
CA ALA A 127 -14.23 -6.70 -3.33
C ALA A 127 -13.82 -7.88 -2.42
N ILE A 128 -13.84 -9.12 -2.94
CA ILE A 128 -13.39 -10.30 -2.19
C ILE A 128 -11.91 -10.19 -1.83
N LEU A 129 -11.07 -9.69 -2.74
CA LEU A 129 -9.64 -9.50 -2.47
C LEU A 129 -9.40 -8.46 -1.36
N ARG A 130 -10.18 -7.35 -1.36
CA ARG A 130 -10.10 -6.35 -0.27
C ARG A 130 -10.49 -6.98 1.07
N ALA A 131 -11.65 -7.64 1.14
CA ALA A 131 -12.11 -8.29 2.37
C ALA A 131 -11.11 -9.32 2.92
N PHE A 132 -10.43 -10.07 2.05
CA PHE A 132 -9.43 -11.06 2.44
C PHE A 132 -8.14 -10.43 2.99
N ASN A 133 -7.66 -9.34 2.37
CA ASN A 133 -6.41 -8.70 2.77
C ASN A 133 -6.58 -7.70 3.92
N TYR A 134 -7.77 -7.16 4.08
CA TYR A 134 -8.10 -6.10 5.03
C TYR A 134 -9.34 -6.48 5.86
N PRO A 135 -9.20 -7.44 6.81
CA PRO A 135 -10.30 -7.90 7.68
C PRO A 135 -10.84 -6.77 8.54
N ALA A 136 -11.97 -7.02 9.21
CA ALA A 136 -12.63 -6.01 10.07
C ALA A 136 -11.91 -5.79 11.41
N GLU A 137 -11.00 -6.66 11.78
CA GLU A 137 -10.32 -6.64 13.07
C GLU A 137 -8.87 -6.15 12.91
N SER A 138 -8.47 -5.23 13.80
CA SER A 138 -7.10 -4.75 13.87
C SER A 138 -6.13 -5.83 14.35
N GLN A 139 -4.88 -5.77 13.91
CA GLN A 139 -3.85 -6.74 14.27
C GLN A 139 -2.52 -6.05 14.55
N LEU A 140 -1.93 -6.35 15.69
CA LEU A 140 -0.54 -6.05 15.99
C LEU A 140 0.32 -7.28 15.63
N ARG A 141 1.37 -7.07 14.82
CA ARG A 141 2.26 -8.13 14.36
C ARG A 141 3.70 -7.85 14.74
N SER A 142 4.35 -8.85 15.30
CA SER A 142 5.78 -8.92 15.60
C SER A 142 6.49 -9.89 14.66
N PHE A 143 7.82 -9.96 14.75
CA PHE A 143 8.59 -10.91 13.97
C PHE A 143 8.22 -12.37 14.24
N ASP A 144 7.83 -12.72 15.47
CA ASP A 144 7.47 -14.10 15.82
C ASP A 144 6.18 -14.59 15.17
N ASP A 145 5.29 -13.68 14.79
CA ASP A 145 4.05 -14.00 14.11
C ASP A 145 4.24 -14.59 12.70
N ARG A 146 5.48 -14.57 12.17
CA ARG A 146 5.83 -15.25 10.91
C ARG A 146 5.56 -16.76 10.96
N LYS A 147 5.58 -17.37 12.15
CA LYS A 147 5.24 -18.79 12.36
C LYS A 147 3.77 -19.08 12.07
N ILE A 148 2.91 -18.07 12.19
CA ILE A 148 1.44 -18.17 12.00
C ILE A 148 1.05 -17.64 10.61
N TYR A 149 1.51 -16.44 10.27
CA TYR A 149 1.07 -15.72 9.08
C TYR A 149 2.03 -15.84 7.89
N GLY A 150 3.22 -16.41 8.09
CA GLY A 150 4.23 -16.53 7.05
C GLY A 150 4.57 -15.16 6.45
N LEU A 151 4.67 -15.10 5.13
CA LEU A 151 4.96 -13.86 4.40
C LEU A 151 3.94 -12.72 4.68
N LYS A 152 2.69 -13.03 5.06
CA LYS A 152 1.70 -12.01 5.43
C LYS A 152 2.09 -11.21 6.68
N THR A 153 3.01 -11.69 7.50
CA THR A 153 3.52 -10.91 8.65
C THR A 153 4.13 -9.59 8.21
N ALA A 154 4.84 -9.58 7.07
CA ALA A 154 5.44 -8.38 6.48
C ALA A 154 4.50 -7.68 5.45
N PHE A 155 3.23 -8.09 5.36
CA PHE A 155 2.27 -7.42 4.47
C PHE A 155 1.90 -6.05 5.00
N ALA A 156 2.02 -5.05 4.14
CA ALA A 156 1.60 -3.67 4.36
C ALA A 156 1.21 -3.04 3.02
N SER A 157 0.71 -1.81 3.01
CA SER A 157 0.39 -1.12 1.77
C SER A 157 0.51 0.39 1.90
N ASN A 158 1.43 0.98 1.14
CA ASN A 158 1.63 2.42 1.03
C ASN A 158 0.48 3.18 0.35
N SER A 159 -0.58 2.49 -0.04
CA SER A 159 -1.80 3.18 -0.45
C SER A 159 -2.46 3.92 0.72
N PHE A 160 -2.26 3.42 1.96
CA PHE A 160 -2.67 4.10 3.19
C PHE A 160 -1.86 3.56 4.36
N ALA A 161 -0.68 4.14 4.63
CA ALA A 161 0.25 3.70 5.66
C ALA A 161 0.94 4.87 6.34
N ALA A 162 1.31 4.67 7.60
CA ALA A 162 2.09 5.60 8.40
C ALA A 162 3.31 4.91 9.00
N TYR A 163 4.37 5.66 9.17
CA TYR A 163 5.65 5.19 9.69
C TYR A 163 6.15 6.12 10.79
N ARG A 164 6.63 5.55 11.90
CA ARG A 164 7.48 6.27 12.84
C ARG A 164 8.79 6.61 12.12
N VAL A 165 9.11 7.89 11.98
CA VAL A 165 10.27 8.35 11.20
C VAL A 165 11.58 7.78 11.74
N SER A 166 11.76 7.75 13.07
CA SER A 166 12.95 7.16 13.68
C SER A 166 13.12 5.67 13.38
N ALA A 167 12.02 4.89 13.34
CA ALA A 167 12.04 3.48 12.95
C ALA A 167 12.39 3.31 11.47
N LEU A 168 11.79 4.12 10.60
CA LEU A 168 12.05 4.10 9.16
C LEU A 168 13.52 4.44 8.85
N GLN A 169 14.06 5.47 9.49
CA GLN A 169 15.47 5.85 9.35
C GLN A 169 16.42 4.76 9.87
N ARG A 170 16.10 4.15 11.00
CA ARG A 170 16.91 3.09 11.62
C ARG A 170 17.06 1.86 10.72
N VAL A 171 16.04 1.52 9.93
CA VAL A 171 16.12 0.39 8.99
C VAL A 171 16.65 0.77 7.60
N GLY A 172 17.10 2.02 7.41
CA GLY A 172 17.73 2.52 6.18
C GLY A 172 16.77 3.14 5.18
N GLY A 173 15.52 3.45 5.56
CA GLY A 173 14.53 4.10 4.69
C GLY A 173 13.97 3.18 3.61
N PHE A 174 13.42 3.81 2.56
CA PHE A 174 12.86 3.07 1.42
C PHE A 174 13.94 2.64 0.43
N PRO A 175 13.83 1.41 -0.14
CA PRO A 175 14.78 0.90 -1.13
C PRO A 175 14.62 1.63 -2.46
N SER A 176 15.74 1.96 -3.12
CA SER A 176 15.74 2.66 -4.42
C SER A 176 15.79 1.72 -5.64
N LYS A 177 16.09 0.44 -5.44
CA LYS A 177 16.35 -0.52 -6.53
C LYS A 177 15.24 -1.54 -6.74
N VAL A 178 14.23 -1.60 -5.87
CA VAL A 178 13.12 -2.53 -6.04
C VAL A 178 12.07 -1.98 -7.00
N PRO A 179 11.50 -2.81 -7.87
CA PRO A 179 10.52 -2.35 -8.85
C PRO A 179 9.15 -2.07 -8.24
N LEU A 180 8.80 -2.78 -7.17
CA LEU A 180 7.52 -2.74 -6.47
C LEU A 180 7.69 -3.35 -5.08
N CYS A 181 6.67 -3.24 -4.20
CA CYS A 181 6.65 -3.82 -2.84
C CYS A 181 7.70 -3.21 -1.88
N GLU A 182 8.03 -1.94 -2.06
CA GLU A 182 8.90 -1.18 -1.15
C GLU A 182 8.32 -1.14 0.27
N ASP A 183 6.99 -1.18 0.41
CA ASP A 183 6.26 -1.30 1.67
C ASP A 183 6.54 -2.63 2.39
N MET A 184 6.45 -3.76 1.69
CA MET A 184 6.81 -5.08 2.23
C MET A 184 8.28 -5.15 2.61
N TYR A 185 9.17 -4.55 1.80
CA TYR A 185 10.60 -4.49 2.11
C TYR A 185 10.85 -3.78 3.43
N VAL A 186 10.29 -2.57 3.61
CA VAL A 186 10.45 -1.80 4.85
C VAL A 186 9.81 -2.53 6.02
N ALA A 187 8.60 -3.07 5.86
CA ALA A 187 7.92 -3.84 6.89
C ALA A 187 8.75 -5.04 7.36
N ALA A 188 9.34 -5.81 6.42
CA ALA A 188 10.20 -6.94 6.74
C ALA A 188 11.46 -6.50 7.51
N LYS A 189 12.11 -5.40 7.10
CA LYS A 189 13.26 -4.82 7.80
C LYS A 189 12.90 -4.36 9.21
N MET A 190 11.76 -3.70 9.39
CA MET A 190 11.29 -3.25 10.70
C MET A 190 11.03 -4.43 11.64
N LEU A 191 10.38 -5.49 11.15
CA LEU A 191 10.14 -6.70 11.94
C LEU A 191 11.46 -7.36 12.39
N LEU A 192 12.46 -7.44 11.50
CA LEU A 192 13.79 -7.97 11.83
C LEU A 192 14.55 -7.12 12.85
N ASP A 193 14.33 -5.80 12.84
CA ASP A 193 14.92 -4.85 13.81
C ASP A 193 14.15 -4.79 15.15
N GLY A 194 13.10 -5.64 15.30
CA GLY A 194 12.31 -5.74 16.54
C GLY A 194 11.11 -4.80 16.64
N TRP A 195 10.85 -3.98 15.61
CA TRP A 195 9.63 -3.17 15.53
C TRP A 195 8.40 -4.03 15.25
N LYS A 196 7.25 -3.55 15.72
CA LYS A 196 5.95 -4.14 15.40
C LYS A 196 5.27 -3.37 14.27
N ILE A 197 4.37 -4.07 13.56
CA ILE A 197 3.51 -3.52 12.52
C ILE A 197 2.06 -3.62 12.99
N PHE A 198 1.34 -2.49 12.91
CA PHE A 198 -0.07 -2.43 13.28
C PHE A 198 -0.96 -2.33 12.05
N TYR A 199 -1.93 -3.21 11.92
CA TYR A 199 -3.04 -3.07 11.00
C TYR A 199 -4.20 -2.40 11.70
N ALA A 200 -4.51 -1.15 11.31
CA ALA A 200 -5.57 -0.33 11.88
C ALA A 200 -6.88 -0.53 11.09
N ALA A 201 -7.72 -1.48 11.50
CA ALA A 201 -8.98 -1.76 10.79
C ALA A 201 -10.01 -0.63 10.90
N THR A 202 -9.90 0.23 11.90
CA THR A 202 -10.74 1.41 12.10
C THR A 202 -10.34 2.60 11.22
N ALA A 203 -9.08 2.67 10.79
CA ALA A 203 -8.59 3.65 9.83
C ALA A 203 -8.95 3.17 8.41
N GLN A 204 -9.98 3.75 7.79
CA GLN A 204 -10.59 3.21 6.59
C GLN A 204 -10.48 4.16 5.39
N VAL A 205 -10.20 3.57 4.22
CA VAL A 205 -10.23 4.27 2.93
C VAL A 205 -10.85 3.37 1.86
N TYR A 206 -11.47 3.97 0.85
CA TYR A 206 -11.85 3.27 -0.37
C TYR A 206 -10.65 3.22 -1.32
N HIS A 207 -10.22 2.03 -1.68
CA HIS A 207 -9.15 1.79 -2.65
C HIS A 207 -9.26 0.38 -3.23
N SER A 208 -9.54 0.28 -4.50
CA SER A 208 -9.58 -1.00 -5.23
C SER A 208 -9.32 -0.80 -6.71
N HIS A 209 -8.89 -1.85 -7.39
CA HIS A 209 -8.65 -1.83 -8.84
C HIS A 209 -9.36 -2.98 -9.52
N ASN A 210 -9.97 -2.69 -10.66
CA ASN A 210 -10.58 -3.68 -11.55
C ASN A 210 -9.58 -4.08 -12.65
N TYR A 211 -8.48 -4.75 -12.27
CA TYR A 211 -7.42 -5.11 -13.20
C TYR A 211 -7.86 -6.13 -14.25
N THR A 212 -7.46 -5.88 -15.49
CA THR A 212 -7.51 -6.88 -16.57
C THR A 212 -6.46 -7.97 -16.35
N SER A 213 -6.59 -9.12 -17.02
CA SER A 213 -5.58 -10.19 -16.95
C SER A 213 -4.19 -9.73 -17.39
N ALA A 214 -4.10 -8.84 -18.39
CA ALA A 214 -2.82 -8.27 -18.85
C ALA A 214 -2.17 -7.34 -17.80
N GLN A 215 -2.96 -6.54 -17.10
CA GLN A 215 -2.46 -5.69 -16.01
C GLN A 215 -2.00 -6.52 -14.82
N GLU A 216 -2.76 -7.56 -14.44
CA GLU A 216 -2.36 -8.51 -13.39
C GLU A 216 -1.08 -9.24 -13.76
N PHE A 217 -0.94 -9.71 -14.99
CA PHE A 217 0.27 -10.36 -15.47
C PHE A 217 1.49 -9.45 -15.29
N ARG A 218 1.43 -8.20 -15.80
CA ARG A 218 2.54 -7.23 -15.70
C ARG A 218 2.89 -6.92 -14.25
N ARG A 219 1.89 -6.72 -13.40
CA ARG A 219 2.08 -6.47 -11.97
C ARG A 219 2.79 -7.64 -11.29
N TYR A 220 2.35 -8.87 -11.56
CA TYR A 220 2.94 -10.06 -10.96
C TYR A 220 4.33 -10.40 -11.50
N VAL A 221 4.67 -9.99 -12.71
CA VAL A 221 6.08 -10.01 -13.19
C VAL A 221 6.95 -9.13 -12.28
N GLN A 222 6.50 -7.91 -11.93
CA GLN A 222 7.26 -7.04 -11.04
C GLN A 222 7.37 -7.60 -9.61
N ILE A 223 6.28 -8.19 -9.09
CA ILE A 223 6.30 -8.85 -7.78
C ILE A 223 7.25 -10.07 -7.80
N GLY A 224 7.27 -10.83 -8.89
CA GLY A 224 8.21 -11.93 -9.08
C GLY A 224 9.66 -11.47 -9.06
N LYS A 225 9.99 -10.40 -9.79
CA LYS A 225 11.32 -9.76 -9.79
C LYS A 225 11.71 -9.29 -8.40
N PHE A 226 10.83 -8.61 -7.69
CA PHE A 226 11.05 -8.21 -6.30
C PHE A 226 11.43 -9.41 -5.42
N HIS A 227 10.67 -10.49 -5.48
CA HIS A 227 10.94 -11.68 -4.69
C HIS A 227 12.17 -12.49 -5.17
N ALA A 228 12.67 -12.25 -6.38
CA ALA A 228 13.96 -12.79 -6.83
C ALA A 228 15.12 -11.95 -6.29
N GLN A 229 15.01 -10.63 -6.38
CA GLN A 229 16.02 -9.68 -5.88
C GLN A 229 16.15 -9.71 -4.36
N GLU A 230 15.01 -9.79 -3.64
CA GLU A 230 14.94 -9.76 -2.18
C GLU A 230 14.53 -11.15 -1.63
N SER A 231 15.25 -12.20 -2.05
CA SER A 231 14.95 -13.59 -1.70
C SER A 231 14.92 -13.83 -0.18
N TRP A 232 15.75 -13.09 0.57
CA TRP A 232 15.81 -13.13 2.02
C TRP A 232 14.45 -12.95 2.71
N ILE A 233 13.53 -12.15 2.12
CA ILE A 233 12.21 -11.94 2.69
C ILE A 233 11.44 -13.27 2.73
N ARG A 234 11.48 -14.04 1.64
CA ARG A 234 10.82 -15.35 1.59
C ARG A 234 11.53 -16.42 2.41
N GLU A 235 12.84 -16.36 2.49
CA GLU A 235 13.65 -17.26 3.33
C GLU A 235 13.34 -17.03 4.80
N THR A 236 13.14 -15.76 5.19
CA THR A 236 12.86 -15.38 6.58
C THR A 236 11.39 -15.60 6.99
N PHE A 237 10.45 -15.24 6.13
CA PHE A 237 9.01 -15.20 6.45
C PHE A 237 8.21 -16.35 5.81
N GLY A 238 8.83 -17.14 4.95
CA GLY A 238 8.15 -18.22 4.23
C GLY A 238 7.55 -17.82 2.90
N SER A 239 6.99 -18.79 2.17
CA SER A 239 6.37 -18.57 0.86
C SER A 239 4.86 -18.30 0.97
N ALA A 240 4.31 -17.54 0.02
CA ALA A 240 2.87 -17.26 -0.08
C ALA A 240 2.06 -18.39 -0.75
N GLU A 241 2.72 -19.45 -1.25
CA GLU A 241 2.09 -20.44 -2.15
C GLU A 241 0.92 -21.20 -1.52
N GLY A 242 1.04 -21.60 -0.26
CA GLY A 242 -0.04 -22.30 0.46
C GLY A 242 -1.24 -21.40 0.74
N ALA A 243 -1.00 -20.14 1.14
CA ALA A 243 -2.04 -19.17 1.39
C ALA A 243 -2.73 -18.75 0.08
N GLY A 244 -1.98 -18.64 -1.03
CA GLY A 244 -2.51 -18.33 -2.35
C GLY A 244 -3.50 -19.37 -2.85
N LYS A 245 -3.20 -20.66 -2.73
CA LYS A 245 -4.12 -21.75 -3.12
C LYS A 245 -5.43 -21.72 -2.33
N LYS A 246 -5.35 -21.56 -1.00
CA LYS A 246 -6.55 -21.43 -0.15
C LYS A 246 -7.39 -20.22 -0.55
N PHE A 247 -6.75 -19.08 -0.83
CA PHE A 247 -7.45 -17.89 -1.28
C PHE A 247 -8.19 -18.10 -2.61
N VAL A 248 -7.53 -18.70 -3.63
CA VAL A 248 -8.14 -18.97 -4.94
C VAL A 248 -9.40 -19.84 -4.78
N LEU A 249 -9.33 -20.93 -4.02
CA LEU A 249 -10.48 -21.82 -3.79
C LEU A 249 -11.63 -21.09 -3.06
N MET A 250 -11.32 -20.33 -2.01
CA MET A 250 -12.30 -19.51 -1.29
C MET A 250 -12.95 -18.48 -2.21
N LYS A 251 -12.16 -17.74 -2.99
CA LYS A 251 -12.62 -16.73 -3.94
C LYS A 251 -13.57 -17.32 -4.97
N LEU A 252 -13.19 -18.43 -5.61
CA LEU A 252 -14.04 -19.09 -6.61
C LEU A 252 -15.35 -19.59 -6.00
N SER A 253 -15.33 -20.13 -4.79
CA SER A 253 -16.56 -20.52 -4.07
C SER A 253 -17.47 -19.33 -3.79
N MET A 254 -16.90 -18.17 -3.40
CA MET A 254 -17.68 -16.95 -3.15
C MET A 254 -18.25 -16.35 -4.44
N LEU A 255 -17.46 -16.35 -5.52
CA LEU A 255 -17.90 -15.86 -6.84
C LEU A 255 -19.01 -16.73 -7.40
N ALA A 256 -18.89 -18.05 -7.33
CA ALA A 256 -19.91 -18.98 -7.81
C ALA A 256 -21.27 -18.78 -7.14
N LYS A 257 -21.28 -18.36 -5.86
CA LYS A 257 -22.52 -18.04 -5.12
C LYS A 257 -23.16 -16.72 -5.54
N LYS A 258 -22.34 -15.74 -6.00
CA LYS A 258 -22.82 -14.42 -6.43
C LYS A 258 -23.18 -14.40 -7.92
N ASN A 259 -22.24 -14.75 -8.76
CA ASN A 259 -22.38 -14.84 -10.21
C ASN A 259 -21.37 -15.86 -10.77
N PRO A 260 -21.81 -17.07 -11.19
CA PRO A 260 -20.91 -18.11 -11.69
C PRO A 260 -20.07 -17.68 -12.91
N LEU A 261 -20.55 -16.75 -13.71
CA LEU A 261 -19.80 -16.25 -14.90
C LEU A 261 -18.53 -15.49 -14.49
N ASP A 262 -18.50 -14.88 -13.29
CA ASP A 262 -17.32 -14.19 -12.77
C ASP A 262 -16.16 -15.16 -12.51
N CYS A 263 -16.44 -16.45 -12.28
CA CYS A 263 -15.42 -17.48 -12.08
C CYS A 263 -14.50 -17.63 -13.30
N VAL A 264 -15.05 -17.55 -14.52
CA VAL A 264 -14.28 -17.71 -15.76
C VAL A 264 -13.21 -16.61 -15.84
N GLY A 265 -13.61 -15.35 -15.69
CA GLY A 265 -12.67 -14.23 -15.70
C GLY A 265 -11.66 -14.30 -14.56
N ALA A 266 -12.08 -14.74 -13.37
CA ALA A 266 -11.20 -14.90 -12.21
C ALA A 266 -10.11 -15.97 -12.43
N ILE A 267 -10.46 -17.11 -13.07
CA ILE A 267 -9.50 -18.17 -13.41
C ILE A 267 -8.43 -17.63 -14.38
N PHE A 268 -8.81 -16.89 -15.42
CA PHE A 268 -7.85 -16.28 -16.35
C PHE A 268 -6.94 -15.27 -15.67
N ARG A 269 -7.46 -14.44 -14.75
CA ARG A 269 -6.65 -13.51 -13.98
C ARG A 269 -5.70 -14.23 -13.01
N ASP A 270 -6.13 -15.31 -12.35
CA ASP A 270 -5.27 -16.10 -11.49
C ASP A 270 -4.16 -16.83 -12.27
N ALA A 271 -4.46 -17.36 -13.45
CA ALA A 271 -3.46 -17.92 -14.36
C ALA A 271 -2.45 -16.84 -14.78
N ALA A 272 -2.91 -15.65 -15.13
CA ALA A 272 -2.04 -14.52 -15.48
C ALA A 272 -1.13 -14.11 -14.32
N LYS A 273 -1.65 -14.05 -13.08
CA LYS A 273 -0.86 -13.79 -11.85
C LYS A 273 0.20 -14.85 -11.65
N PHE A 274 -0.18 -16.12 -11.74
CA PHE A 274 0.77 -17.23 -11.55
C PHE A 274 1.88 -17.21 -12.58
N LEU A 275 1.56 -17.09 -13.87
CA LEU A 275 2.54 -17.04 -14.96
C LEU A 275 3.43 -15.81 -14.82
N GLY A 276 2.85 -14.63 -14.59
CA GLY A 276 3.62 -13.41 -14.39
C GLY A 276 4.61 -13.51 -13.23
N TYR A 277 4.19 -14.05 -12.10
CA TYR A 277 5.04 -14.27 -10.94
C TYR A 277 6.21 -15.22 -11.24
N ARG A 278 5.93 -16.34 -11.93
CA ARG A 278 6.96 -17.33 -12.31
C ARG A 278 7.99 -16.70 -13.25
N ILE A 279 7.53 -15.99 -14.28
CA ILE A 279 8.42 -15.30 -15.23
C ILE A 279 9.26 -14.24 -14.53
N GLY A 280 8.65 -13.42 -13.69
CA GLY A 280 9.39 -12.39 -12.94
C GLY A 280 10.46 -12.96 -12.01
N ARG A 281 10.29 -14.19 -11.51
CA ARG A 281 11.29 -14.87 -10.69
C ARG A 281 12.46 -15.49 -11.45
N LEU A 282 12.35 -15.65 -12.76
CA LEU A 282 13.40 -16.22 -13.61
C LEU A 282 14.34 -15.17 -14.20
N GLY A 283 13.94 -13.90 -14.22
CA GLY A 283 14.72 -12.76 -14.72
C GLY A 283 14.94 -11.70 -13.69
#